data_f8d395bf00931eb92f01ca9f2a59f4b0
#
_entry.id   f8d395bf00931eb92f01ca9f2a59f4b0
#
_cell.length_a   1.000
_cell.length_b   1.000
_cell.length_c   1.000
_cell.angle_alpha   90.00
_cell.angle_beta   90.00
_cell.angle_gamma   90.00
#
_symmetry.space_group_name_H-M   'P 1'
#
loop_
_entity.id
_entity.type
_entity.pdbx_description
1 polymer ?
#
loop_
_entity_poly.entity_id
_entity_poly.type
_entity_poly.pdbx_seq_one_letter_code
_entity_poly.pdbx_strand_id
1 'polypeptide(L)'
;MKLYFHPASTTSRPVALFAADHGIELEYRVIDLLAGEQAQPAFGAINPNQAVPVLEDGGFRLTESSAILKYLAEKAGSPAYPRELQQRSRVNERMDWFNTSLSRELCYGFLYPQIMPSHKRADDHTQQQTIAWAKRNATRWLSVLNDRWLGDNRYVCGERLTIADYLGIAQLTLGEVARLDYSRWPNVTRWIARMKDRPTWSSVNDAFYKLLVQPSAQVQFEAL
;
A
#
# COMPACT_ATOMS: atom_id res chain seq x y z
N MET A 1 -4.38 17.49 12.71
CA MET A 1 -3.19 16.71 12.29
C MET A 1 -2.91 17.02 10.82
N LYS A 2 -1.62 16.95 10.42
CA LYS A 2 -1.22 17.19 9.02
C LYS A 2 -0.60 15.92 8.44
N LEU A 3 -0.95 15.58 7.19
CA LEU A 3 -0.37 14.46 6.45
C LEU A 3 0.40 15.00 5.23
N TYR A 4 1.71 14.85 5.24
CA TYR A 4 2.54 15.01 4.05
C TYR A 4 2.45 13.72 3.25
N PHE A 5 1.96 13.80 2.01
CA PHE A 5 1.62 12.64 1.23
C PHE A 5 1.67 12.89 -0.28
N HIS A 6 1.60 11.84 -1.07
CA HIS A 6 1.26 11.96 -2.48
C HIS A 6 0.04 11.07 -2.77
N PRO A 7 -1.01 11.59 -3.45
CA PRO A 7 -2.28 10.88 -3.57
C PRO A 7 -2.21 9.59 -4.40
N ALA A 8 -1.22 9.45 -5.29
CA ALA A 8 -0.99 8.21 -6.03
C ALA A 8 0.00 7.25 -5.35
N SER A 9 0.62 7.63 -4.23
CA SER A 9 1.63 6.81 -3.55
C SER A 9 1.00 5.56 -2.90
N THR A 10 1.58 4.40 -3.18
CA THR A 10 1.18 3.10 -2.59
C THR A 10 1.26 3.12 -1.06
N THR A 11 2.16 3.91 -0.48
CA THR A 11 2.33 4.02 0.96
C THR A 11 1.47 5.12 1.60
N SER A 12 1.08 6.16 0.84
CA SER A 12 0.22 7.24 1.34
C SER A 12 -1.27 6.88 1.29
N ARG A 13 -1.71 6.18 0.22
CA ARG A 13 -3.12 5.82 0.01
C ARG A 13 -3.76 5.05 1.18
N PRO A 14 -3.08 4.08 1.83
CA PRO A 14 -3.67 3.37 2.97
C PRO A 14 -4.06 4.30 4.11
N VAL A 15 -3.19 5.29 4.40
CA VAL A 15 -3.42 6.27 5.49
C VAL A 15 -4.58 7.19 5.13
N ALA A 16 -4.62 7.70 3.89
CA ALA A 16 -5.69 8.55 3.42
C ALA A 16 -7.05 7.82 3.39
N LEU A 17 -7.06 6.55 2.93
CA LEU A 17 -8.27 5.74 2.89
C LEU A 17 -8.80 5.44 4.30
N PHE A 18 -7.91 5.07 5.23
CA PHE A 18 -8.30 4.86 6.62
C PHE A 18 -8.87 6.13 7.26
N ALA A 19 -8.19 7.27 7.06
CA ALA A 19 -8.65 8.54 7.61
C ALA A 19 -10.03 8.94 7.06
N ALA A 20 -10.23 8.82 5.74
CA ALA A 20 -11.51 9.11 5.10
C ALA A 20 -12.65 8.20 5.60
N ASP A 21 -12.41 6.89 5.70
CA ASP A 21 -13.40 5.92 6.17
C ASP A 21 -13.80 6.10 7.64
N HIS A 22 -12.93 6.71 8.44
CA HIS A 22 -13.17 6.93 9.88
C HIS A 22 -13.49 8.38 10.23
N GLY A 23 -13.66 9.27 9.22
CA GLY A 23 -13.95 10.68 9.44
C GLY A 23 -12.84 11.42 10.19
N ILE A 24 -11.59 10.98 10.04
CA ILE A 24 -10.44 11.63 10.69
C ILE A 24 -10.03 12.83 9.84
N GLU A 25 -10.20 14.04 10.38
CA GLU A 25 -9.80 15.27 9.70
C GLU A 25 -8.29 15.42 9.65
N LEU A 26 -7.74 15.48 8.44
CA LEU A 26 -6.34 15.70 8.15
C LEU A 26 -6.16 16.93 7.24
N GLU A 27 -5.21 17.79 7.58
CA GLU A 27 -4.67 18.79 6.65
C GLU A 27 -3.72 18.06 5.69
N TYR A 28 -4.06 18.00 4.42
CA TYR A 28 -3.26 17.32 3.41
C TYR A 28 -2.24 18.27 2.77
N ARG A 29 -0.95 17.95 2.90
CA ARG A 29 0.15 18.61 2.19
C ARG A 29 0.71 17.64 1.14
N VAL A 30 0.38 17.93 -0.11
CA VAL A 30 0.91 17.13 -1.24
C VAL A 30 2.39 17.41 -1.41
N ILE A 31 3.17 16.34 -1.55
CA ILE A 31 4.59 16.35 -1.91
C ILE A 31 4.71 15.84 -3.34
N ASP A 32 5.21 16.67 -4.24
CA ASP A 32 5.35 16.30 -5.65
C ASP A 32 6.51 15.33 -5.88
N LEU A 33 6.17 14.03 -5.87
CA LEU A 33 7.15 12.97 -6.10
C LEU A 33 7.71 12.96 -7.53
N LEU A 34 6.93 13.45 -8.51
CA LEU A 34 7.35 13.49 -9.90
C LEU A 34 8.38 14.61 -10.14
N ALA A 35 8.20 15.74 -9.44
CA ALA A 35 9.19 16.83 -9.44
C ALA A 35 10.37 16.59 -8.49
N GLY A 36 10.37 15.48 -7.72
CA GLY A 36 11.45 15.17 -6.78
C GLY A 36 11.41 16.01 -5.49
N GLU A 37 10.27 16.61 -5.12
CA GLU A 37 10.15 17.46 -3.91
C GLU A 37 10.61 16.71 -2.64
N GLN A 38 10.39 15.38 -2.57
CA GLN A 38 10.80 14.55 -1.44
C GLN A 38 12.33 14.53 -1.22
N ALA A 39 13.12 14.75 -2.27
CA ALA A 39 14.58 14.77 -2.20
C ALA A 39 15.14 16.15 -1.82
N GLN A 40 14.31 17.19 -1.74
CA GLN A 40 14.77 18.54 -1.41
C GLN A 40 15.10 18.67 0.08
N PRO A 41 16.10 19.51 0.45
CA PRO A 41 16.49 19.71 1.85
C PRO A 41 15.34 20.11 2.76
N ALA A 42 14.38 20.89 2.27
CA ALA A 42 13.20 21.31 3.02
C ALA A 42 12.35 20.13 3.48
N PHE A 43 12.14 19.12 2.62
CA PHE A 43 11.42 17.91 3.00
C PHE A 43 12.32 16.95 3.78
N GLY A 44 13.62 16.88 3.50
CA GLY A 44 14.59 16.13 4.29
C GLY A 44 14.61 16.53 5.77
N ALA A 45 14.36 17.81 6.09
CA ALA A 45 14.20 18.30 7.46
C ALA A 45 12.89 17.82 8.13
N ILE A 46 11.87 17.43 7.35
CA ILE A 46 10.63 16.86 7.83
C ILE A 46 10.78 15.34 8.01
N ASN A 47 11.35 14.67 7.00
CA ASN A 47 11.63 13.24 7.01
C ASN A 47 13.01 12.95 6.39
N PRO A 48 14.00 12.54 7.18
CA PRO A 48 15.34 12.22 6.68
C PRO A 48 15.35 11.02 5.71
N ASN A 49 14.30 10.16 5.72
CA ASN A 49 14.16 9.08 4.74
C ASN A 49 13.71 9.56 3.36
N GLN A 50 13.35 10.86 3.21
CA GLN A 50 12.91 11.46 1.95
C GLN A 50 11.75 10.68 1.28
N ALA A 51 10.82 10.21 2.09
CA ALA A 51 9.69 9.38 1.67
C ALA A 51 8.37 9.85 2.29
N VAL A 52 7.27 9.60 1.59
CA VAL A 52 5.91 9.83 2.08
C VAL A 52 5.26 8.48 2.43
N PRO A 53 4.28 8.46 3.36
CA PRO A 53 3.70 9.57 4.12
C PRO A 53 4.49 9.97 5.36
N VAL A 54 4.21 11.19 5.85
CA VAL A 54 4.60 11.63 7.20
C VAL A 54 3.36 12.22 7.86
N LEU A 55 3.01 11.74 9.05
CA LEU A 55 2.01 12.35 9.91
C LEU A 55 2.67 13.35 10.87
N GLU A 56 2.09 14.54 11.01
CA GLU A 56 2.47 15.52 12.03
C GLU A 56 1.28 15.81 12.92
N ASP A 57 1.46 15.65 14.22
CA ASP A 57 0.44 15.87 15.25
C ASP A 57 1.03 16.69 16.41
N GLY A 58 0.79 17.99 16.42
CA GLY A 58 1.25 18.89 17.49
C GLY A 58 2.77 18.88 17.70
N GLY A 59 3.58 18.78 16.66
CA GLY A 59 5.04 18.71 16.73
C GLY A 59 5.62 17.29 16.80
N PHE A 60 4.80 16.28 17.07
CA PHE A 60 5.18 14.88 16.92
C PHE A 60 5.10 14.47 15.45
N ARG A 61 6.19 13.95 14.90
CA ARG A 61 6.24 13.44 13.53
C ARG A 61 6.42 11.93 13.52
N LEU A 62 5.62 11.27 12.70
CA LEU A 62 5.61 9.82 12.56
C LEU A 62 5.71 9.46 11.07
N THR A 63 6.63 8.58 10.74
CA THR A 63 6.81 7.99 9.42
C THR A 63 6.29 6.54 9.42
N GLU A 64 6.41 5.85 8.29
CA GLU A 64 5.92 4.50 8.03
C GLU A 64 4.39 4.37 8.06
N SER A 65 3.80 3.98 6.92
CA SER A 65 2.34 3.84 6.77
C SER A 65 1.72 2.94 7.84
N SER A 66 2.40 1.83 8.18
CA SER A 66 1.92 0.89 9.19
C SER A 66 1.91 1.50 10.59
N ALA A 67 2.94 2.30 10.94
CA ALA A 67 2.99 3.01 12.21
C ALA A 67 1.92 4.12 12.28
N ILE A 68 1.75 4.87 11.20
CA ILE A 68 0.74 5.93 11.10
C ILE A 68 -0.67 5.35 11.23
N LEU A 69 -0.97 4.23 10.54
CA LEU A 69 -2.26 3.55 10.66
C LEU A 69 -2.55 3.11 12.10
N LYS A 70 -1.57 2.52 12.79
CA LYS A 70 -1.69 2.12 14.20
C LYS A 70 -1.98 3.34 15.09
N TYR A 71 -1.21 4.42 14.89
CA TYR A 71 -1.36 5.66 15.66
C TYR A 71 -2.76 6.28 15.46
N LEU A 72 -3.20 6.43 14.22
CA LEU A 72 -4.51 7.00 13.91
C LEU A 72 -5.65 6.13 14.46
N ALA A 73 -5.55 4.81 14.30
CA ALA A 73 -6.56 3.88 14.79
C ALA A 73 -6.65 3.89 16.33
N GLU A 74 -5.53 3.93 17.03
CA GLU A 74 -5.49 4.03 18.49
C GLU A 74 -6.06 5.37 18.96
N LYS A 75 -5.63 6.48 18.34
CA LYS A 75 -6.10 7.84 18.67
C LYS A 75 -7.60 8.01 18.43
N ALA A 76 -8.15 7.39 17.39
CA ALA A 76 -9.58 7.40 17.08
C ALA A 76 -10.39 6.36 17.87
N GLY A 77 -9.76 5.51 18.65
CA GLY A 77 -10.44 4.39 19.33
C GLY A 77 -11.08 3.40 18.36
N SER A 78 -10.53 3.25 17.15
CA SER A 78 -11.12 2.43 16.10
C SER A 78 -11.02 0.93 16.39
N PRO A 79 -12.10 0.17 16.19
CA PRO A 79 -12.07 -1.29 16.32
C PRO A 79 -11.22 -1.97 15.23
N ALA A 80 -10.80 -1.25 14.19
CA ALA A 80 -9.89 -1.75 13.15
C ALA A 80 -8.47 -2.04 13.67
N TYR A 81 -8.14 -1.57 14.88
CA TYR A 81 -6.92 -1.94 15.61
C TYR A 81 -7.30 -2.38 17.03
N PRO A 82 -7.55 -3.69 17.24
CA PRO A 82 -8.10 -4.22 18.47
C PRO A 82 -7.21 -3.95 19.69
N ARG A 83 -7.83 -3.79 20.88
CA ARG A 83 -7.11 -3.67 22.15
C ARG A 83 -6.70 -5.02 22.71
N GLU A 84 -7.45 -6.08 22.42
CA GLU A 84 -7.15 -7.43 22.86
C GLU A 84 -5.82 -7.89 22.26
N LEU A 85 -4.93 -8.44 23.10
CA LEU A 85 -3.52 -8.68 22.78
C LEU A 85 -3.35 -9.62 21.59
N GLN A 86 -4.06 -10.75 21.54
CA GLN A 86 -3.89 -11.74 20.48
C GLN A 86 -4.41 -11.21 19.13
N GLN A 87 -5.56 -10.54 19.14
CA GLN A 87 -6.12 -9.93 17.92
C GLN A 87 -5.21 -8.81 17.40
N ARG A 88 -4.71 -7.95 18.31
CA ARG A 88 -3.74 -6.89 17.97
C ARG A 88 -2.45 -7.47 17.40
N SER A 89 -1.93 -8.53 18.03
CA SER A 89 -0.73 -9.21 17.53
C SER A 89 -0.94 -9.82 16.15
N ARG A 90 -2.13 -10.36 15.88
CA ARG A 90 -2.50 -10.85 14.55
C ARG A 90 -2.52 -9.74 13.51
N VAL A 91 -3.07 -8.57 13.83
CA VAL A 91 -3.04 -7.40 12.93
C VAL A 91 -1.60 -6.98 12.64
N ASN A 92 -0.75 -6.90 13.68
CA ASN A 92 0.66 -6.55 13.52
C ASN A 92 1.40 -7.56 12.63
N GLU A 93 1.21 -8.86 12.87
CA GLU A 93 1.79 -9.93 12.05
C GLU A 93 1.43 -9.78 10.57
N ARG A 94 0.15 -9.48 10.25
CA ARG A 94 -0.28 -9.28 8.87
C ARG A 94 0.34 -8.02 8.24
N MET A 95 0.42 -6.93 9.00
CA MET A 95 1.06 -5.70 8.51
C MET A 95 2.56 -5.89 8.24
N ASP A 96 3.25 -6.58 9.15
CA ASP A 96 4.67 -6.89 8.97
C ASP A 96 4.87 -7.83 7.77
N TRP A 97 4.02 -8.85 7.63
CA TRP A 97 4.06 -9.75 6.48
C TRP A 97 3.80 -9.02 5.15
N PHE A 98 2.84 -8.10 5.10
CA PHE A 98 2.62 -7.27 3.92
C PHE A 98 3.88 -6.50 3.56
N ASN A 99 4.53 -5.84 4.52
CA ASN A 99 5.70 -5.00 4.27
C ASN A 99 6.95 -5.83 3.90
N THR A 100 7.22 -6.91 4.64
CA THR A 100 8.50 -7.64 4.53
C THR A 100 8.47 -8.79 3.53
N SER A 101 7.28 -9.31 3.21
CA SER A 101 7.13 -10.45 2.31
C SER A 101 6.46 -10.05 0.99
N LEU A 102 5.17 -9.71 1.02
CA LEU A 102 4.42 -9.46 -0.23
C LEU A 102 4.89 -8.20 -0.94
N SER A 103 4.96 -7.06 -0.25
CA SER A 103 5.35 -5.79 -0.86
C SER A 103 6.78 -5.82 -1.41
N ARG A 104 7.69 -6.46 -0.68
CA ARG A 104 9.08 -6.63 -1.15
C ARG A 104 9.14 -7.31 -2.51
N GLU A 105 8.38 -8.37 -2.70
CA GLU A 105 8.41 -9.15 -3.94
C GLU A 105 7.46 -8.58 -5.00
N LEU A 106 6.19 -8.32 -4.64
CA LEU A 106 5.20 -7.84 -5.62
C LEU A 106 5.47 -6.40 -6.03
N CYS A 107 5.69 -5.49 -5.08
CA CYS A 107 5.87 -4.08 -5.40
C CYS A 107 7.31 -3.77 -5.81
N TYR A 108 8.28 -4.00 -4.91
CA TYR A 108 9.66 -3.57 -5.13
C TYR A 108 10.46 -4.48 -6.09
N GLY A 109 10.18 -5.78 -6.08
CA GLY A 109 10.87 -6.72 -6.94
C GLY A 109 10.26 -6.89 -8.32
N PHE A 110 8.92 -6.89 -8.41
CA PHE A 110 8.22 -7.18 -9.66
C PHE A 110 7.64 -5.94 -10.35
N LEU A 111 6.86 -5.10 -9.63
CA LEU A 111 6.14 -3.98 -10.26
C LEU A 111 7.02 -2.74 -10.46
N TYR A 112 7.65 -2.20 -9.41
CA TYR A 112 8.41 -0.96 -9.53
C TYR A 112 9.52 -1.00 -10.59
N PRO A 113 10.30 -2.08 -10.76
CA PRO A 113 11.27 -2.16 -11.83
C PRO A 113 10.69 -2.02 -13.24
N GLN A 114 9.40 -2.31 -13.41
CA GLN A 114 8.70 -2.20 -14.68
C GLN A 114 8.02 -0.84 -14.89
N ILE A 115 7.52 -0.21 -13.81
CA ILE A 115 6.69 0.99 -13.90
C ILE A 115 7.43 2.29 -13.53
N MET A 116 8.56 2.20 -12.83
CA MET A 116 9.29 3.38 -12.34
C MET A 116 10.74 3.39 -12.83
N PRO A 117 11.16 4.41 -13.60
CA PRO A 117 12.54 4.52 -14.09
C PRO A 117 13.59 4.47 -12.97
N SER A 118 13.29 5.07 -11.81
CA SER A 118 14.19 5.09 -10.65
C SER A 118 14.43 3.72 -10.00
N HIS A 119 13.59 2.72 -10.32
CA HIS A 119 13.71 1.35 -9.83
C HIS A 119 14.28 0.37 -10.85
N LYS A 120 14.57 0.83 -12.07
CA LYS A 120 15.26 -0.01 -13.06
C LYS A 120 16.62 -0.44 -12.57
N ARG A 121 17.00 -1.69 -12.91
CA ARG A 121 18.34 -2.23 -12.64
C ARG A 121 19.35 -1.67 -13.62
N ALA A 122 20.64 -1.86 -13.30
CA ALA A 122 21.74 -1.28 -14.07
C ALA A 122 21.82 -1.77 -15.53
N ASP A 123 21.32 -2.99 -15.77
CA ASP A 123 21.32 -3.61 -17.09
C ASP A 123 20.09 -4.54 -17.25
N ASP A 124 19.79 -4.90 -18.51
CA ASP A 124 18.61 -5.70 -18.85
C ASP A 124 18.66 -7.11 -18.29
N HIS A 125 19.86 -7.73 -18.19
CA HIS A 125 19.99 -9.07 -17.62
C HIS A 125 19.64 -9.07 -16.13
N THR A 126 20.20 -8.15 -15.37
CA THR A 126 19.90 -7.97 -13.94
C THR A 126 18.43 -7.64 -13.74
N GLN A 127 17.85 -6.80 -14.61
CA GLN A 127 16.43 -6.45 -14.61
C GLN A 127 15.56 -7.70 -14.75
N GLN A 128 15.81 -8.51 -15.78
CA GLN A 128 15.06 -9.74 -16.06
C GLN A 128 15.18 -10.77 -14.92
N GLN A 129 16.38 -10.96 -14.38
CA GLN A 129 16.62 -11.88 -13.25
C GLN A 129 15.85 -11.41 -12.01
N THR A 130 15.87 -10.11 -11.71
CA THR A 130 15.13 -9.53 -10.58
C THR A 130 13.63 -9.76 -10.72
N ILE A 131 13.06 -9.45 -11.88
CA ILE A 131 11.62 -9.61 -12.18
C ILE A 131 11.24 -11.09 -12.09
N ALA A 132 12.01 -11.99 -12.70
CA ALA A 132 11.74 -13.44 -12.68
C ALA A 132 11.77 -14.03 -11.26
N TRP A 133 12.74 -13.61 -10.44
CA TRP A 133 12.80 -14.00 -9.03
C TRP A 133 11.58 -13.49 -8.26
N ALA A 134 11.30 -12.20 -8.37
CA ALA A 134 10.22 -11.57 -7.66
C ALA A 134 8.84 -12.11 -8.08
N LYS A 135 8.64 -12.42 -9.37
CA LYS A 135 7.43 -13.06 -9.90
C LYS A 135 7.15 -14.40 -9.18
N ARG A 136 8.17 -15.28 -9.08
CA ARG A 136 8.01 -16.57 -8.38
C ARG A 136 7.61 -16.38 -6.92
N ASN A 137 8.27 -15.46 -6.22
CA ASN A 137 7.98 -15.21 -4.81
C ASN A 137 6.64 -14.49 -4.60
N ALA A 138 6.30 -13.49 -5.43
CA ALA A 138 5.01 -12.81 -5.38
C ALA A 138 3.86 -13.81 -5.61
N THR A 139 3.98 -14.70 -6.60
CA THR A 139 3.02 -15.78 -6.85
C THR A 139 2.82 -16.66 -5.61
N ARG A 140 3.91 -17.05 -4.96
CA ARG A 140 3.85 -17.82 -3.70
C ARG A 140 3.14 -17.06 -2.59
N TRP A 141 3.45 -15.76 -2.41
CA TRP A 141 2.84 -14.96 -1.36
C TRP A 141 1.36 -14.65 -1.64
N LEU A 142 0.98 -14.49 -2.90
CA LEU A 142 -0.42 -14.37 -3.30
C LEU A 142 -1.19 -15.66 -2.99
N SER A 143 -0.60 -16.84 -3.17
CA SER A 143 -1.23 -18.11 -2.77
C SER A 143 -1.36 -18.21 -1.24
N VAL A 144 -0.37 -17.78 -0.46
CA VAL A 144 -0.50 -17.70 1.00
C VAL A 144 -1.63 -16.74 1.41
N LEU A 145 -1.70 -15.56 0.79
CA LEU A 145 -2.79 -14.61 1.04
C LEU A 145 -4.15 -15.21 0.72
N ASN A 146 -4.26 -15.85 -0.45
CA ASN A 146 -5.50 -16.46 -0.92
C ASN A 146 -5.97 -17.60 -0.02
N ASP A 147 -5.08 -18.56 0.27
CA ASP A 147 -5.46 -19.86 0.83
C ASP A 147 -5.43 -19.88 2.36
N ARG A 148 -4.58 -19.02 2.97
CA ARG A 148 -4.33 -19.05 4.42
C ARG A 148 -4.85 -17.84 5.16
N TRP A 149 -4.57 -16.62 4.64
CA TRP A 149 -4.98 -15.42 5.34
C TRP A 149 -6.44 -15.07 5.07
N LEU A 150 -6.83 -15.09 3.81
CA LEU A 150 -8.23 -14.89 3.42
C LEU A 150 -9.02 -16.19 3.59
N GLY A 151 -8.70 -17.28 2.86
CA GLY A 151 -9.45 -18.51 2.96
C GLY A 151 -10.96 -18.25 2.86
N ASP A 152 -11.68 -18.64 3.90
CA ASP A 152 -13.12 -18.38 4.05
C ASP A 152 -13.43 -17.03 4.72
N ASN A 153 -12.40 -16.30 5.20
CA ASN A 153 -12.57 -15.04 5.90
C ASN A 153 -12.93 -13.89 4.96
N ARG A 154 -13.60 -12.89 5.50
CA ARG A 154 -13.92 -11.67 4.76
C ARG A 154 -12.70 -10.76 4.58
N TYR A 155 -11.80 -10.73 5.57
CA TYR A 155 -10.64 -9.83 5.65
C TYR A 155 -9.39 -10.60 6.12
N VAL A 156 -8.23 -9.99 6.00
CA VAL A 156 -6.94 -10.66 6.23
C VAL A 156 -6.70 -11.10 7.68
N CYS A 157 -7.48 -10.56 8.63
CA CYS A 157 -7.44 -10.93 10.04
C CYS A 157 -8.72 -11.64 10.53
N GLY A 158 -9.60 -12.10 9.62
CA GLY A 158 -10.87 -12.76 9.95
C GLY A 158 -12.09 -12.02 9.39
N GLU A 159 -13.18 -11.98 10.17
CA GLU A 159 -14.47 -11.42 9.71
C GLU A 159 -14.55 -9.89 9.77
N ARG A 160 -13.63 -9.23 10.51
CA ARG A 160 -13.66 -7.80 10.73
C ARG A 160 -12.54 -7.11 9.95
N LEU A 161 -12.89 -5.96 9.36
CA LEU A 161 -11.93 -5.07 8.72
C LEU A 161 -10.92 -4.55 9.76
N THR A 162 -9.65 -4.60 9.37
CA THR A 162 -8.53 -4.11 10.21
C THR A 162 -7.61 -3.18 9.43
N ILE A 163 -6.71 -2.47 10.13
CA ILE A 163 -5.70 -1.63 9.48
C ILE A 163 -4.76 -2.41 8.57
N ALA A 164 -4.65 -3.73 8.74
CA ALA A 164 -3.88 -4.59 7.84
C ALA A 164 -4.52 -4.66 6.43
N ASP A 165 -5.84 -4.61 6.33
CA ASP A 165 -6.56 -4.59 5.06
C ASP A 165 -6.31 -3.28 4.31
N TYR A 166 -6.32 -2.14 5.01
CA TYR A 166 -5.99 -0.84 4.42
C TYR A 166 -4.56 -0.80 3.89
N LEU A 167 -3.61 -1.36 4.62
CA LEU A 167 -2.21 -1.45 4.18
C LEU A 167 -2.08 -2.33 2.94
N GLY A 168 -2.65 -3.54 3.00
CA GLY A 168 -2.52 -4.55 1.95
C GLY A 168 -3.19 -4.17 0.65
N ILE A 169 -4.39 -3.57 0.68
CA ILE A 169 -5.12 -3.24 -0.55
C ILE A 169 -4.37 -2.26 -1.45
N ALA A 170 -3.64 -1.30 -0.89
CA ALA A 170 -2.86 -0.36 -1.68
C ALA A 170 -1.69 -1.04 -2.41
N GLN A 171 -1.11 -2.08 -1.80
CA GLN A 171 -0.04 -2.88 -2.41
C GLN A 171 -0.56 -3.74 -3.56
N LEU A 172 -1.72 -4.39 -3.38
CA LEU A 172 -2.33 -5.23 -4.42
C LEU A 172 -2.82 -4.39 -5.61
N THR A 173 -3.47 -3.24 -5.33
CA THR A 173 -3.98 -2.36 -6.39
C THR A 173 -2.88 -1.62 -7.15
N LEU A 174 -1.64 -1.58 -6.69
CA LEU A 174 -0.50 -1.17 -7.50
C LEU A 174 -0.40 -2.04 -8.78
N GLY A 175 -0.78 -3.31 -8.69
CA GLY A 175 -0.83 -4.22 -9.84
C GLY A 175 -1.77 -3.78 -10.96
N GLU A 176 -2.73 -2.90 -10.70
CA GLU A 176 -3.64 -2.37 -11.72
C GLU A 176 -2.91 -1.49 -12.75
N VAL A 177 -1.78 -0.87 -12.37
CA VAL A 177 -0.91 -0.13 -13.31
C VAL A 177 -0.37 -1.06 -14.39
N ALA A 178 0.00 -2.29 -14.01
CA ALA A 178 0.50 -3.31 -14.91
C ALA A 178 -0.61 -4.27 -15.40
N ARG A 179 -1.87 -3.99 -15.09
CA ARG A 179 -3.03 -4.83 -15.44
C ARG A 179 -2.88 -6.28 -14.96
N LEU A 180 -2.37 -6.50 -13.75
CA LEU A 180 -2.21 -7.84 -13.20
C LEU A 180 -3.56 -8.54 -13.07
N ASP A 181 -3.60 -9.77 -13.54
CA ASP A 181 -4.75 -10.66 -13.38
C ASP A 181 -4.61 -11.48 -12.09
N TYR A 182 -5.55 -11.27 -11.16
CA TYR A 182 -5.64 -12.01 -9.88
C TYR A 182 -6.64 -13.17 -9.92
N SER A 183 -7.17 -13.55 -11.10
CA SER A 183 -8.22 -14.59 -11.23
C SER A 183 -7.80 -15.95 -10.66
N ARG A 184 -6.50 -16.28 -10.71
CA ARG A 184 -5.91 -17.48 -10.08
C ARG A 184 -6.07 -17.53 -8.56
N TRP A 185 -6.37 -16.37 -7.93
CA TRP A 185 -6.52 -16.20 -6.49
C TRP A 185 -7.89 -15.63 -6.15
N PRO A 186 -8.95 -16.47 -6.19
CA PRO A 186 -10.33 -16.00 -6.10
C PRO A 186 -10.67 -15.31 -4.78
N ASN A 187 -10.03 -15.70 -3.67
CA ASN A 187 -10.24 -15.03 -2.38
C ASN A 187 -9.60 -13.63 -2.37
N VAL A 188 -8.43 -13.49 -2.98
CA VAL A 188 -7.78 -12.18 -3.18
C VAL A 188 -8.65 -11.29 -4.07
N THR A 189 -9.16 -11.82 -5.18
CA THR A 189 -10.06 -11.08 -6.09
C THR A 189 -11.31 -10.59 -5.36
N ARG A 190 -11.97 -11.46 -4.58
CA ARG A 190 -13.15 -11.08 -3.78
C ARG A 190 -12.83 -10.03 -2.71
N TRP A 191 -11.68 -10.16 -2.07
CA TRP A 191 -11.24 -9.20 -1.06
C TRP A 191 -10.90 -7.84 -1.68
N ILE A 192 -10.19 -7.80 -2.82
CA ILE A 192 -9.94 -6.55 -3.57
C ILE A 192 -11.26 -5.87 -3.93
N ALA A 193 -12.22 -6.60 -4.48
CA ALA A 193 -13.53 -6.05 -4.84
C ALA A 193 -14.25 -5.45 -3.61
N ARG A 194 -14.25 -6.16 -2.48
CA ARG A 194 -14.85 -5.68 -1.21
C ARG A 194 -14.18 -4.42 -0.69
N MET A 195 -12.86 -4.32 -0.79
CA MET A 195 -12.14 -3.13 -0.37
C MET A 195 -12.41 -1.92 -1.29
N LYS A 196 -12.58 -2.19 -2.59
CA LYS A 196 -12.92 -1.15 -3.58
C LYS A 196 -14.38 -0.69 -3.51
N ASP A 197 -15.28 -1.49 -2.95
CA ASP A 197 -16.69 -1.14 -2.73
C ASP A 197 -16.92 -0.17 -1.55
N ARG A 198 -15.88 0.26 -0.89
CA ARG A 198 -15.98 1.24 0.20
C ARG A 198 -16.38 2.62 -0.34
N PRO A 199 -17.29 3.35 0.35
CA PRO A 199 -17.79 4.63 -0.15
C PRO A 199 -16.70 5.67 -0.46
N THR A 200 -15.61 5.66 0.30
CA THR A 200 -14.49 6.60 0.16
C THR A 200 -13.45 6.16 -0.87
N TRP A 201 -13.55 4.94 -1.39
CA TRP A 201 -12.54 4.37 -2.29
C TRP A 201 -12.27 5.26 -3.51
N SER A 202 -13.33 5.62 -4.23
CA SER A 202 -13.20 6.36 -5.49
C SER A 202 -12.57 7.73 -5.29
N SER A 203 -12.99 8.48 -4.25
CA SER A 203 -12.47 9.82 -3.98
C SER A 203 -10.99 9.80 -3.56
N VAL A 204 -10.60 8.82 -2.74
CA VAL A 204 -9.21 8.71 -2.25
C VAL A 204 -8.26 8.22 -3.34
N ASN A 205 -8.72 7.34 -4.24
CA ASN A 205 -7.87 6.73 -5.26
C ASN A 205 -7.96 7.36 -6.64
N ASP A 206 -8.77 8.41 -6.85
CA ASP A 206 -8.94 9.10 -8.14
C ASP A 206 -7.61 9.51 -8.76
N ALA A 207 -6.73 10.13 -7.98
CA ALA A 207 -5.41 10.54 -8.45
C ALA A 207 -4.51 9.35 -8.83
N PHE A 208 -4.60 8.24 -8.11
CA PHE A 208 -3.87 7.02 -8.47
C PHE A 208 -4.28 6.50 -9.86
N TYR A 209 -5.59 6.46 -10.14
CA TYR A 209 -6.08 6.04 -11.45
C TYR A 209 -5.69 7.01 -12.55
N LYS A 210 -5.83 8.31 -12.34
CA LYS A 210 -5.52 9.34 -13.34
C LYS A 210 -4.03 9.47 -13.64
N LEU A 211 -3.19 9.39 -12.62
CA LEU A 211 -1.74 9.64 -12.75
C LEU A 211 -0.93 8.39 -13.09
N LEU A 212 -1.39 7.20 -12.73
CA LEU A 212 -0.62 5.96 -12.91
C LEU A 212 -1.33 4.92 -13.78
N VAL A 213 -2.60 4.60 -13.49
CA VAL A 213 -3.27 3.49 -14.20
C VAL A 213 -3.62 3.87 -15.64
N GLN A 214 -4.31 5.00 -15.82
CA GLN A 214 -4.75 5.44 -17.17
C GLN A 214 -3.57 5.71 -18.12
N PRO A 215 -2.49 6.42 -17.74
CA PRO A 215 -1.34 6.62 -18.61
C PRO A 215 -0.62 5.34 -19.01
N SER A 216 -0.70 4.30 -18.16
CA SER A 216 -0.05 3.01 -18.40
C SER A 216 -0.87 2.04 -19.26
N ALA A 217 -2.06 2.42 -19.73
CA ALA A 217 -3.01 1.54 -20.41
C ALA A 217 -2.44 0.86 -21.68
N GLN A 218 -1.53 1.52 -22.39
CA GLN A 218 -0.90 1.01 -23.62
C GLN A 218 0.51 0.44 -23.40
N VAL A 219 1.05 0.54 -22.18
CA VAL A 219 2.39 0.01 -21.88
C VAL A 219 2.32 -1.50 -21.70
N GLN A 220 3.26 -2.24 -22.29
CA GLN A 220 3.37 -3.68 -22.08
C GLN A 220 4.20 -3.97 -20.82
N PHE A 221 3.63 -4.77 -19.94
CA PHE A 221 4.27 -5.23 -18.72
C PHE A 221 4.29 -6.76 -18.67
N GLU A 222 5.25 -7.32 -17.96
CA GLU A 222 5.25 -8.75 -17.67
C GLU A 222 4.08 -9.09 -16.72
N ALA A 223 3.34 -10.15 -17.03
CA ALA A 223 2.26 -10.68 -16.19
C ALA A 223 2.80 -11.58 -15.08
N LEU A 224 2.00 -11.78 -14.01
CA LEU A 224 2.28 -12.75 -12.95
C LEU A 224 2.08 -14.21 -13.41
#